data_65353eb16cc651d80c1301ec25ee2c0f
#
_entry.id   65353eb16cc651d80c1301ec25ee2c0f
#
_cell.length_a   1.000
_cell.length_b   1.000
_cell.length_c   1.000
_cell.angle_alpha   90.00
_cell.angle_beta   90.00
_cell.angle_gamma   90.00
#
_symmetry.space_group_name_H-M   'P 1'
#
loop_
_entity.id
_entity.type
_entity.pdbx_description
1 polymer ?
#
loop_
_entity_poly.entity_id
_entity_poly.type
_entity_poly.pdbx_seq_one_letter_code
_entity_poly.pdbx_strand_id
1 'polypeptide(L)'
;MRLTATQVKEAKPRDKQYKLSDGEGMFLLVKPNGGKYWRLKYRIDGKEKQLALGIYPQVSLKDARELRFAARKEISNQKDPAFERKLEKRERLSAAANSFRVVAEEWFDAKISDKSESHKTRTRRLLEKDLFPSLASRPINEITAK
;
A
#
# COMPACT_ATOMS: atom_id res chain seq x y z
N MET A 1 -27.93 -12.58 -1.78
CA MET A 1 -27.36 -13.95 -1.86
C MET A 1 -25.85 -13.83 -1.72
N ARG A 2 -25.19 -14.66 -0.90
CA ARG A 2 -23.72 -14.60 -0.74
C ARG A 2 -23.06 -15.42 -1.84
N LEU A 3 -21.91 -14.97 -2.34
CA LEU A 3 -21.14 -15.69 -3.35
C LEU A 3 -20.51 -16.97 -2.78
N THR A 4 -20.32 -17.96 -3.63
CA THR A 4 -19.50 -19.13 -3.36
C THR A 4 -18.14 -19.01 -4.03
N ALA A 5 -17.13 -19.74 -3.52
CA ALA A 5 -15.79 -19.76 -4.12
C ALA A 5 -15.84 -20.26 -5.59
N THR A 6 -16.71 -21.22 -5.88
CA THR A 6 -16.94 -21.75 -7.24
C THR A 6 -17.46 -20.66 -8.17
N GLN A 7 -18.48 -19.89 -7.75
CA GLN A 7 -19.02 -18.78 -8.55
C GLN A 7 -17.97 -17.71 -8.85
N VAL A 8 -17.10 -17.39 -7.88
CA VAL A 8 -15.99 -16.44 -8.07
C VAL A 8 -14.98 -16.97 -9.07
N LYS A 9 -14.61 -18.26 -8.97
CA LYS A 9 -13.66 -18.91 -9.86
C LYS A 9 -14.21 -18.96 -11.30
N GLU A 10 -15.45 -19.36 -11.47
CA GLU A 10 -16.12 -19.56 -12.76
C GLU A 10 -16.63 -18.27 -13.43
N ALA A 11 -16.60 -17.13 -12.73
CA ALA A 11 -17.00 -15.85 -13.30
C ALA A 11 -16.15 -15.51 -14.53
N LYS A 12 -16.74 -15.60 -15.73
CA LYS A 12 -16.06 -15.34 -17.01
C LYS A 12 -16.19 -13.86 -17.40
N PRO A 13 -15.22 -13.28 -18.11
CA PRO A 13 -15.34 -11.94 -18.67
C PRO A 13 -16.51 -11.87 -19.67
N ARG A 14 -17.07 -10.67 -19.80
CA ARG A 14 -18.14 -10.34 -20.78
C ARG A 14 -17.73 -9.08 -21.53
N ASP A 15 -18.46 -8.72 -22.57
CA ASP A 15 -18.20 -7.50 -23.37
C ASP A 15 -18.18 -6.23 -22.51
N LYS A 16 -18.99 -6.20 -21.44
CA LYS A 16 -19.03 -5.11 -20.47
C LYS A 16 -18.70 -5.64 -19.07
N GLN A 17 -18.08 -4.76 -18.28
CA GLN A 17 -17.85 -5.08 -16.87
C GLN A 17 -19.16 -5.31 -16.13
N TYR A 18 -19.17 -6.24 -15.21
CA TYR A 18 -20.35 -6.55 -14.39
C TYR A 18 -19.95 -6.84 -12.94
N LYS A 19 -20.95 -6.83 -12.06
CA LYS A 19 -20.79 -7.00 -10.63
C LYS A 19 -21.50 -8.26 -10.16
N LEU A 20 -20.83 -9.02 -9.29
CA LEU A 20 -21.42 -10.12 -8.54
C LEU A 20 -21.45 -9.72 -7.06
N SER A 21 -22.63 -9.54 -6.50
CA SER A 21 -22.81 -9.09 -5.11
C SER A 21 -22.57 -10.22 -4.11
N ASP A 22 -21.82 -9.96 -3.04
CA ASP A 22 -21.64 -10.87 -1.88
C ASP A 22 -22.43 -10.43 -0.64
N GLY A 23 -23.12 -9.32 -0.74
CA GLY A 23 -23.86 -8.72 0.38
C GLY A 23 -23.05 -7.69 1.17
N GLU A 24 -23.76 -6.97 2.04
CA GLU A 24 -23.17 -5.93 2.89
C GLU A 24 -22.31 -4.90 2.15
N GLY A 25 -22.68 -4.56 0.91
CA GLY A 25 -21.98 -3.62 0.06
C GLY A 25 -20.74 -4.19 -0.65
N MET A 26 -20.35 -5.44 -0.37
CA MET A 26 -19.23 -6.10 -1.08
C MET A 26 -19.68 -6.72 -2.39
N PHE A 27 -18.87 -6.59 -3.42
CA PHE A 27 -19.07 -7.20 -4.72
C PHE A 27 -17.76 -7.52 -5.43
N LEU A 28 -17.80 -8.49 -6.31
CA LEU A 28 -16.75 -8.79 -7.27
C LEU A 28 -17.03 -8.04 -8.57
N LEU A 29 -16.15 -7.15 -8.98
CA LEU A 29 -16.17 -6.49 -10.28
C LEU A 29 -15.38 -7.32 -11.28
N VAL A 30 -16.05 -7.88 -12.29
CA VAL A 30 -15.42 -8.62 -13.38
C VAL A 30 -15.31 -7.70 -14.59
N LYS A 31 -14.08 -7.50 -15.08
CA LYS A 31 -13.80 -6.65 -16.25
C LYS A 31 -13.73 -7.48 -17.54
N PRO A 32 -13.89 -6.84 -18.72
CA PRO A 32 -13.76 -7.51 -20.01
C PRO A 32 -12.40 -8.18 -20.25
N ASN A 33 -11.34 -7.64 -19.67
CA ASN A 33 -9.99 -8.21 -19.74
C ASN A 33 -9.76 -9.41 -18.79
N GLY A 34 -10.80 -9.92 -18.15
CA GLY A 34 -10.73 -11.04 -17.21
C GLY A 34 -10.31 -10.68 -15.78
N GLY A 35 -9.93 -9.45 -15.53
CA GLY A 35 -9.58 -8.99 -14.18
C GLY A 35 -10.77 -9.00 -13.23
N LYS A 36 -10.57 -9.54 -12.02
CA LYS A 36 -11.59 -9.71 -10.98
C LYS A 36 -11.16 -8.91 -9.74
N TYR A 37 -11.97 -7.93 -9.35
CA TYR A 37 -11.62 -6.95 -8.32
C TYR A 37 -12.65 -6.94 -7.20
N TRP A 38 -12.23 -7.17 -5.97
CA TRP A 38 -13.06 -7.02 -4.79
C TRP A 38 -13.26 -5.56 -4.45
N ARG A 39 -14.51 -5.13 -4.31
CA ARG A 39 -14.92 -3.78 -3.98
C ARG A 39 -15.94 -3.78 -2.84
N LEU A 40 -15.84 -2.78 -1.98
CA LEU A 40 -16.84 -2.46 -0.97
C LEU A 40 -17.45 -1.11 -1.29
N LYS A 41 -18.77 -1.07 -1.45
CA LYS A 41 -19.57 0.14 -1.52
C LYS A 41 -20.02 0.49 -0.11
N TYR A 42 -19.78 1.71 0.32
CA TYR A 42 -20.16 2.18 1.66
C TYR A 42 -20.58 3.64 1.61
N ARG A 43 -21.17 4.13 2.70
CA ARG A 43 -21.58 5.53 2.85
C ARG A 43 -20.96 6.07 4.13
N ILE A 44 -20.37 7.26 4.04
CA ILE A 44 -19.83 8.02 5.17
C ILE A 44 -20.09 9.50 4.92
N ASP A 45 -20.46 10.25 5.95
CA ASP A 45 -20.83 11.67 5.87
C ASP A 45 -21.86 11.97 4.76
N GLY A 46 -22.85 11.08 4.61
CA GLY A 46 -23.89 11.20 3.59
C GLY A 46 -23.43 10.89 2.16
N LYS A 47 -22.12 10.67 1.92
CA LYS A 47 -21.53 10.41 0.59
C LYS A 47 -21.29 8.93 0.36
N GLU A 48 -21.64 8.47 -0.85
CA GLU A 48 -21.36 7.11 -1.29
C GLU A 48 -19.92 7.03 -1.80
N LYS A 49 -19.18 6.04 -1.31
CA LYS A 49 -17.80 5.77 -1.69
C LYS A 49 -17.56 4.30 -2.00
N GLN A 50 -16.45 3.99 -2.65
CA GLN A 50 -16.02 2.63 -2.93
C GLN A 50 -14.58 2.42 -2.46
N LEU A 51 -14.35 1.31 -1.74
CA LEU A 51 -13.05 0.87 -1.30
C LEU A 51 -12.60 -0.34 -2.13
N ALA A 52 -11.35 -0.34 -2.57
CA ALA A 52 -10.70 -1.51 -3.12
C ALA A 52 -10.29 -2.45 -1.98
N LEU A 53 -10.76 -3.70 -2.02
CA LEU A 53 -10.38 -4.72 -1.05
C LEU A 53 -9.25 -5.62 -1.57
N GLY A 54 -9.09 -5.74 -2.90
CA GLY A 54 -8.02 -6.51 -3.51
C GLY A 54 -8.40 -7.11 -4.86
N ILE A 55 -7.53 -7.95 -5.38
CA ILE A 55 -7.65 -8.59 -6.70
C ILE A 55 -7.69 -10.11 -6.50
N TYR A 56 -8.68 -10.76 -7.08
CA TYR A 56 -8.73 -12.22 -7.15
C TYR A 56 -7.77 -12.73 -8.26
N PRO A 57 -7.00 -13.81 -8.06
CA PRO A 57 -7.05 -14.76 -6.94
C PRO A 57 -6.13 -14.40 -5.74
N GLN A 58 -5.33 -13.34 -5.80
CA GLN A 58 -4.41 -12.95 -4.71
C GLN A 58 -5.15 -12.71 -3.38
N VAL A 59 -6.36 -12.14 -3.46
CA VAL A 59 -7.28 -12.02 -2.33
C VAL A 59 -8.44 -12.99 -2.58
N SER A 60 -8.53 -14.02 -1.75
CA SER A 60 -9.62 -15.01 -1.82
C SER A 60 -10.96 -14.38 -1.39
N LEU A 61 -12.07 -15.11 -1.62
CA LEU A 61 -13.38 -14.68 -1.11
C LEU A 61 -13.40 -14.56 0.43
N LYS A 62 -12.70 -15.46 1.12
CA LYS A 62 -12.58 -15.42 2.59
C LYS A 62 -11.85 -14.14 3.02
N ASP A 63 -10.67 -13.89 2.46
CA ASP A 63 -9.87 -12.71 2.80
C ASP A 63 -10.62 -11.40 2.47
N ALA A 64 -11.33 -11.37 1.34
CA ALA A 64 -12.16 -10.23 0.96
C ALA A 64 -13.26 -9.92 2.00
N ARG A 65 -13.87 -10.97 2.56
CA ARG A 65 -14.87 -10.83 3.64
C ARG A 65 -14.25 -10.33 4.94
N GLU A 66 -13.05 -10.77 5.28
CA GLU A 66 -12.30 -10.28 6.45
C GLU A 66 -11.93 -8.81 6.27
N LEU A 67 -11.42 -8.43 5.11
CA LEU A 67 -11.10 -7.03 4.76
C LEU A 67 -12.36 -6.13 4.77
N ARG A 68 -13.49 -6.65 4.30
CA ARG A 68 -14.78 -5.96 4.41
C ARG A 68 -15.15 -5.73 5.87
N PHE A 69 -15.05 -6.77 6.71
CA PHE A 69 -15.38 -6.67 8.13
C PHE A 69 -14.51 -5.61 8.82
N ALA A 70 -13.21 -5.62 8.59
CA ALA A 70 -12.29 -4.60 9.12
C ALA A 70 -12.68 -3.19 8.65
N ALA A 71 -12.93 -2.99 7.35
CA ALA A 71 -13.33 -1.70 6.82
C ALA A 71 -14.66 -1.21 7.41
N ARG A 72 -15.64 -2.12 7.62
CA ARG A 72 -16.92 -1.74 8.25
C ARG A 72 -16.77 -1.33 9.70
N LYS A 73 -15.82 -1.95 10.43
CA LYS A 73 -15.48 -1.54 11.80
C LYS A 73 -14.90 -0.11 11.82
N GLU A 74 -14.05 0.24 10.87
CA GLU A 74 -13.53 1.61 10.73
C GLU A 74 -14.65 2.60 10.44
N ILE A 75 -15.55 2.27 9.50
CA ILE A 75 -16.71 3.12 9.15
C ILE A 75 -17.65 3.31 10.36
N SER A 76 -17.89 2.27 11.16
CA SER A 76 -18.70 2.37 12.38
C SER A 76 -18.09 3.29 13.44
N ASN A 77 -16.76 3.43 13.42
CA ASN A 77 -15.99 4.36 14.24
C ASN A 77 -15.84 5.75 13.58
N GLN A 78 -16.64 6.07 12.57
CA GLN A 78 -16.61 7.32 11.82
C GLN A 78 -15.27 7.60 11.12
N LYS A 79 -14.47 6.56 10.86
CA LYS A 79 -13.23 6.64 10.09
C LYS A 79 -13.48 6.22 8.65
N ASP A 80 -12.96 7.02 7.71
CA ASP A 80 -13.03 6.67 6.28
C ASP A 80 -11.87 5.76 5.89
N PRO A 81 -12.09 4.47 5.63
CA PRO A 81 -11.00 3.52 5.34
C PRO A 81 -10.24 3.87 4.05
N ALA A 82 -10.85 4.57 3.11
CA ALA A 82 -10.15 5.02 1.90
C ALA A 82 -9.20 6.19 2.21
N PHE A 83 -9.60 7.08 3.11
CA PHE A 83 -8.77 8.19 3.55
C PHE A 83 -7.60 7.70 4.41
N GLU A 84 -7.85 6.83 5.38
CA GLU A 84 -6.80 6.25 6.25
C GLU A 84 -5.72 5.55 5.41
N ARG A 85 -6.09 4.69 4.45
CA ARG A 85 -5.14 4.04 3.54
C ARG A 85 -4.33 5.03 2.69
N LYS A 86 -4.94 6.15 2.28
CA LYS A 86 -4.24 7.19 1.53
C LYS A 86 -3.23 7.93 2.41
N LEU A 87 -3.60 8.19 3.67
CA LEU A 87 -2.72 8.82 4.66
C LEU A 87 -1.52 7.93 4.96
N GLU A 88 -1.75 6.66 5.32
CA GLU A 88 -0.68 5.67 5.56
C GLU A 88 0.28 5.54 4.38
N LYS A 89 -0.27 5.48 3.15
CA LYS A 89 0.57 5.43 1.94
C LYS A 89 1.42 6.67 1.79
N ARG A 90 0.86 7.86 2.06
CA ARG A 90 1.58 9.14 1.99
C ARG A 90 2.69 9.20 3.04
N GLU A 91 2.41 8.79 4.27
CA GLU A 91 3.38 8.74 5.36
C GLU A 91 4.52 7.77 5.03
N ARG A 92 4.20 6.57 4.53
CA ARG A 92 5.20 5.60 4.11
C ARG A 92 6.08 6.13 2.98
N LEU A 93 5.52 6.80 1.98
CA LEU A 93 6.29 7.39 0.89
C LEU A 93 7.18 8.54 1.38
N SER A 94 6.68 9.38 2.28
CA SER A 94 7.45 10.46 2.90
C SER A 94 8.59 9.90 3.75
N ALA A 95 8.33 8.88 4.56
CA ALA A 95 9.36 8.22 5.36
C ALA A 95 10.46 7.59 4.47
N ALA A 96 10.07 6.95 3.36
CA ALA A 96 11.03 6.38 2.41
C ALA A 96 11.88 7.44 1.71
N ALA A 97 11.27 8.57 1.30
CA ALA A 97 11.98 9.69 0.68
C ALA A 97 12.97 10.38 1.63
N ASN A 98 12.68 10.35 2.94
CA ASN A 98 13.53 10.92 3.98
C ASN A 98 14.34 9.84 4.73
N SER A 99 14.57 8.69 4.13
CA SER A 99 15.39 7.64 4.74
C SER A 99 16.85 8.07 4.85
N PHE A 100 17.57 7.52 5.85
CA PHE A 100 18.99 7.78 6.05
C PHE A 100 19.82 7.55 4.79
N ARG A 101 19.52 6.51 4.02
CA ARG A 101 20.22 6.22 2.76
C ARG A 101 20.09 7.38 1.78
N VAL A 102 18.88 7.84 1.51
CA VAL A 102 18.63 8.92 0.54
C VAL A 102 19.38 10.18 0.96
N VAL A 103 19.24 10.59 2.22
CA VAL A 103 19.92 11.78 2.75
C VAL A 103 21.44 11.64 2.73
N ALA A 104 21.96 10.44 3.05
CA ALA A 104 23.41 10.17 3.04
C ALA A 104 23.99 10.17 1.62
N GLU A 105 23.25 9.65 0.62
CA GLU A 105 23.66 9.68 -0.78
C GLU A 105 23.63 11.12 -1.33
N GLU A 106 22.59 11.90 -1.06
CA GLU A 106 22.53 13.32 -1.41
C GLU A 106 23.68 14.11 -0.76
N TRP A 107 23.95 13.86 0.51
CA TRP A 107 25.08 14.48 1.21
C TRP A 107 26.42 14.08 0.58
N PHE A 108 26.59 12.80 0.24
CA PHE A 108 27.79 12.31 -0.40
C PHE A 108 28.05 13.02 -1.73
N ASP A 109 27.04 13.14 -2.57
CA ASP A 109 27.12 13.79 -3.87
C ASP A 109 27.37 15.30 -3.73
N ALA A 110 26.77 15.95 -2.74
CA ALA A 110 26.90 17.39 -2.53
C ALA A 110 28.22 17.81 -1.84
N LYS A 111 28.80 16.95 -0.98
CA LYS A 111 29.93 17.36 -0.12
C LYS A 111 31.21 16.54 -0.33
N ILE A 112 31.10 15.36 -0.91
CA ILE A 112 32.21 14.40 -1.05
C ILE A 112 32.64 14.23 -2.50
N SER A 113 31.77 14.55 -3.48
CA SER A 113 32.04 14.35 -4.90
C SER A 113 33.30 15.05 -5.41
N ASP A 114 33.69 16.19 -4.87
CA ASP A 114 34.90 16.98 -5.22
C ASP A 114 36.14 16.64 -4.38
N LYS A 115 36.05 15.70 -3.45
CA LYS A 115 37.20 15.27 -2.66
C LYS A 115 38.07 14.25 -3.44
N SER A 116 39.26 13.97 -2.91
CA SER A 116 40.17 12.97 -3.51
C SER A 116 39.51 11.60 -3.58
N GLU A 117 39.91 10.77 -4.56
CA GLU A 117 39.37 9.41 -4.74
C GLU A 117 39.55 8.52 -3.50
N SER A 118 40.66 8.69 -2.78
CA SER A 118 40.91 8.00 -1.52
C SER A 118 39.88 8.36 -0.46
N HIS A 119 39.51 9.65 -0.35
CA HIS A 119 38.49 10.11 0.58
C HIS A 119 37.09 9.61 0.20
N LYS A 120 36.74 9.69 -1.08
CA LYS A 120 35.46 9.17 -1.61
C LYS A 120 35.30 7.68 -1.29
N THR A 121 36.31 6.88 -1.61
CA THR A 121 36.29 5.43 -1.39
C THR A 121 36.14 5.07 0.10
N ARG A 122 36.88 5.78 0.97
CA ARG A 122 36.79 5.58 2.43
C ARG A 122 35.39 5.92 2.97
N THR A 123 34.85 7.07 2.56
CA THR A 123 33.53 7.51 3.01
C THR A 123 32.42 6.58 2.51
N ARG A 124 32.46 6.16 1.24
CA ARG A 124 31.50 5.22 0.69
C ARG A 124 31.54 3.88 1.42
N ARG A 125 32.74 3.37 1.71
CA ARG A 125 32.88 2.12 2.47
C ARG A 125 32.29 2.23 3.88
N LEU A 126 32.46 3.36 4.56
CA LEU A 126 31.86 3.62 5.88
C LEU A 126 30.34 3.60 5.79
N LEU A 127 29.75 4.30 4.79
CA LEU A 127 28.31 4.29 4.58
C LEU A 127 27.76 2.87 4.33
N GLU A 128 28.38 2.14 3.39
CA GLU A 128 27.89 0.84 2.93
C GLU A 128 28.08 -0.27 3.95
N LYS A 129 29.22 -0.30 4.65
CA LYS A 129 29.57 -1.41 5.55
C LYS A 129 29.12 -1.19 7.00
N ASP A 130 29.18 0.05 7.47
CA ASP A 130 28.98 0.33 8.88
C ASP A 130 27.60 0.97 9.16
N LEU A 131 27.12 1.87 8.31
CA LEU A 131 25.91 2.63 8.56
C LEU A 131 24.67 2.06 7.87
N PHE A 132 24.73 1.75 6.59
CA PHE A 132 23.57 1.27 5.83
C PHE A 132 22.98 -0.05 6.34
N PRO A 133 23.73 -1.04 6.84
CA PRO A 133 23.12 -2.26 7.35
C PRO A 133 22.12 -2.03 8.48
N SER A 134 22.31 -0.98 9.29
CA SER A 134 21.45 -0.67 10.45
C SER A 134 20.53 0.53 10.27
N LEU A 135 20.89 1.48 9.42
CA LEU A 135 20.21 2.78 9.35
C LEU A 135 19.55 3.07 8.00
N ALA A 136 19.93 2.40 6.91
CA ALA A 136 19.55 2.77 5.55
C ALA A 136 18.06 3.03 5.34
N SER A 137 17.21 2.18 5.87
CA SER A 137 15.75 2.27 5.72
C SER A 137 15.04 3.14 6.77
N ARG A 138 15.77 3.59 7.80
CA ARG A 138 15.17 4.41 8.87
C ARG A 138 14.99 5.84 8.42
N PRO A 139 13.82 6.45 8.69
CA PRO A 139 13.63 7.89 8.48
C PRO A 139 14.65 8.70 9.29
N ILE A 140 15.22 9.75 8.68
CA ILE A 140 16.30 10.53 9.31
C ILE A 140 15.86 11.19 10.63
N ASN A 141 14.60 11.57 10.73
CA ASN A 141 14.02 12.20 11.93
C ASN A 141 13.80 11.21 13.10
N GLU A 142 13.90 9.90 12.86
CA GLU A 142 13.82 8.86 13.90
C GLU A 142 15.20 8.43 14.43
N ILE A 143 16.28 8.96 13.85
CA ILE A 143 17.64 8.67 14.26
C ILE A 143 18.05 9.69 15.33
N THR A 144 18.02 9.24 16.58
CA THR A 144 18.45 10.04 17.73
C THR A 144 19.80 9.54 18.25
N ALA A 145 20.67 10.46 18.68
CA ALA A 145 21.85 10.12 19.44
C ALA A 145 21.43 9.58 20.83
N LYS A 146 22.04 8.50 21.26
CA LYS A 146 21.90 8.00 22.63
C LYS A 146 22.86 8.74 23.53
#